data_a8bd90121ea8f2c2a8ef4497c0fa9e4c
#
_entry.id   a8bd90121ea8f2c2a8ef4497c0fa9e4c
#
_cell.length_a   1.000
_cell.length_b   1.000
_cell.length_c   1.000
_cell.angle_alpha   90.00
_cell.angle_beta   90.00
_cell.angle_gamma   90.00
#
_symmetry.space_group_name_H-M   'P 1'
#
loop_
_entity.id
_entity.type
_entity.pdbx_description
1 polymer ?
#
loop_
_entity_poly.entity_id
_entity_poly.type
_entity_poly.pdbx_seq_one_letter_code
_entity_poly.pdbx_strand_id
1 'polypeptide(L)'
;MERAIHAFRQYRDTHIPTAHNSKGLAVKITEVIPHVIKPELPGDTPDQSAWAFIEIRTDEGITGWGEATKYGRGGSFLIGQAVHMVKDDFIGEDPGNIEVLWHKLYRRFTYMGARGFPTALIAGFDMALWDIKGKATGRPVFDLLGGKFRNPIPLYANVWFEGAETPDEYAAAAKKMVALGHTASKHDPFHEMKPFHSMYQDGKISKKGENLGYDIVAAVREAVGPDHELLIDAHGHHNVPTAIRLANKLFEQSDIAWFEEPVPPESFEALKQVRLNTNAPICVGERLFTRYDFLPIFRDGLADYIMPDTIWTGGISEIKRIAIMAEAYYIPISPHCVPAGPLELIAAAHVCASVPNFYRLEHSILGIPMQNDLLTEPMDISNGAIHLNEKPGLGYDLDPDVLASKRHPLWEG
;
A
#
# COMPACT_ATOMS: atom_id res chain seq x y z
N MET A 1 4.99 40.65 4.75
CA MET A 1 4.44 39.30 4.69
C MET A 1 2.91 39.36 4.44
N GLU A 2 2.14 40.08 5.19
CA GLU A 2 0.68 40.22 5.00
C GLU A 2 0.26 40.76 3.60
N ARG A 3 0.96 41.75 3.05
CA ARG A 3 0.68 42.27 1.69
C ARG A 3 0.90 41.23 0.59
N ALA A 4 1.89 40.35 0.74
CA ALA A 4 2.15 39.27 -0.22
C ALA A 4 1.06 38.18 -0.13
N ILE A 5 0.60 37.85 1.08
CA ILE A 5 -0.50 36.92 1.31
C ILE A 5 -1.81 37.48 0.75
N HIS A 6 -2.06 38.75 0.90
CA HIS A 6 -3.27 39.42 0.36
C HIS A 6 -3.24 39.46 -1.18
N ALA A 7 -2.09 39.79 -1.78
CA ALA A 7 -1.92 39.76 -3.24
C ALA A 7 -2.06 38.35 -3.83
N PHE A 8 -1.58 37.34 -3.13
CA PHE A 8 -1.72 35.95 -3.56
C PHE A 8 -3.19 35.47 -3.46
N ARG A 9 -3.93 35.90 -2.43
CA ARG A 9 -5.37 35.63 -2.30
C ARG A 9 -6.14 36.31 -3.47
N GLN A 10 -5.86 37.57 -3.76
CA GLN A 10 -6.50 38.28 -4.89
C GLN A 10 -6.16 37.63 -6.24
N TYR A 11 -4.93 37.20 -6.48
CA TYR A 11 -4.55 36.51 -7.70
C TYR A 11 -5.28 35.16 -7.84
N ARG A 12 -5.43 34.43 -6.75
CA ARG A 12 -6.17 33.17 -6.69
C ARG A 12 -7.63 33.35 -7.08
N ASP A 13 -8.28 34.36 -6.53
CA ASP A 13 -9.71 34.61 -6.72
C ASP A 13 -10.06 35.11 -8.14
N THR A 14 -9.07 35.61 -8.91
CA THR A 14 -9.27 36.15 -10.26
C THR A 14 -8.78 35.23 -11.39
N HIS A 15 -7.94 34.21 -11.11
CA HIS A 15 -7.28 33.41 -12.16
C HIS A 15 -7.48 31.90 -12.06
N ILE A 16 -8.05 31.42 -10.96
CA ILE A 16 -8.54 30.04 -10.90
C ILE A 16 -10.00 30.09 -11.28
N PRO A 17 -10.45 29.37 -12.34
CA PRO A 17 -11.84 29.31 -12.69
C PRO A 17 -12.62 28.81 -11.46
N THR A 18 -13.51 29.66 -10.90
CA THR A 18 -14.52 29.18 -9.98
C THR A 18 -15.29 28.09 -10.70
N ALA A 19 -15.29 26.91 -10.16
CA ALA A 19 -15.98 25.74 -10.72
C ALA A 19 -17.37 26.18 -11.20
N HIS A 20 -17.61 26.03 -12.50
CA HIS A 20 -18.96 26.17 -13.04
C HIS A 20 -19.87 25.25 -12.24
N ASN A 21 -21.07 25.74 -11.89
CA ASN A 21 -22.17 25.06 -11.24
C ASN A 21 -22.45 23.63 -11.77
N SER A 22 -21.50 22.71 -11.59
CA SER A 22 -21.83 21.31 -11.43
C SER A 22 -22.56 21.24 -10.08
N LYS A 23 -23.72 20.61 -10.02
CA LYS A 23 -24.33 20.22 -8.74
C LYS A 23 -23.36 19.27 -8.07
N GLY A 24 -22.37 19.83 -7.34
CA GLY A 24 -21.48 19.07 -6.47
C GLY A 24 -22.31 18.32 -5.42
N LEU A 25 -21.68 17.47 -4.67
CA LEU A 25 -22.29 16.99 -3.44
C LEU A 25 -22.63 18.28 -2.65
N ALA A 26 -23.87 18.46 -2.23
CA ALA A 26 -24.26 19.61 -1.41
C ALA A 26 -23.68 19.49 0.02
N VAL A 27 -22.43 19.06 0.12
CA VAL A 27 -21.69 18.65 1.33
C VAL A 27 -20.40 19.45 1.42
N LYS A 28 -20.04 19.93 2.61
CA LYS A 28 -18.81 20.69 2.88
C LYS A 28 -18.02 20.06 3.99
N ILE A 29 -16.70 20.04 3.82
CA ILE A 29 -15.77 19.61 4.87
C ILE A 29 -15.79 20.63 6.00
N THR A 30 -16.04 20.19 7.23
CA THR A 30 -16.07 21.03 8.44
C THR A 30 -14.89 20.80 9.35
N GLU A 31 -14.32 19.59 9.35
CA GLU A 31 -13.22 19.22 10.23
C GLU A 31 -12.32 18.16 9.60
N VAL A 32 -11.02 18.22 9.91
CA VAL A 32 -10.02 17.20 9.55
C VAL A 32 -9.18 16.89 10.79
N ILE A 33 -9.18 15.63 11.21
CA ILE A 33 -8.58 15.17 12.46
C ILE A 33 -7.58 14.04 12.17
N PRO A 34 -6.30 14.18 12.57
CA PRO A 34 -5.35 13.07 12.54
C PRO A 34 -5.50 12.19 13.77
N HIS A 35 -5.44 10.89 13.59
CA HIS A 35 -5.34 9.89 14.63
C HIS A 35 -4.02 9.13 14.47
N VAL A 36 -3.14 9.21 15.48
CA VAL A 36 -1.91 8.43 15.51
C VAL A 36 -2.02 7.43 16.65
N ILE A 37 -2.07 6.16 16.30
CA ILE A 37 -2.25 5.07 17.27
C ILE A 37 -1.00 4.19 17.38
N LYS A 38 -0.91 3.47 18.48
CA LYS A 38 0.08 2.42 18.70
C LYS A 38 -0.55 1.07 18.39
N PRO A 39 -0.16 0.41 17.29
CA PRO A 39 -0.58 -0.96 17.04
C PRO A 39 0.10 -1.92 18.02
N GLU A 40 -0.54 -3.05 18.29
CA GLU A 40 0.01 -4.16 19.08
C GLU A 40 0.40 -5.30 18.15
N LEU A 41 1.49 -5.10 17.37
CA LEU A 41 1.97 -6.13 16.46
C LEU A 41 2.85 -7.16 17.17
N PRO A 42 2.73 -8.46 16.81
CA PRO A 42 3.66 -9.47 17.29
C PRO A 42 5.12 -9.10 16.92
N GLY A 43 6.02 -9.15 17.91
CA GLY A 43 7.44 -8.85 17.70
C GLY A 43 7.83 -7.38 17.78
N ASP A 44 6.86 -6.44 17.88
CA ASP A 44 7.14 -5.02 18.02
C ASP A 44 7.77 -4.68 19.37
N THR A 45 8.82 -3.85 19.32
CA THR A 45 9.26 -3.14 20.54
C THR A 45 8.31 -1.98 20.81
N PRO A 46 8.03 -1.65 22.09
CA PRO A 46 6.99 -0.72 22.50
C PRO A 46 6.99 0.66 21.84
N ASP A 47 8.10 1.05 21.19
CA ASP A 47 8.30 2.39 20.66
C ASP A 47 8.48 2.48 19.13
N GLN A 48 8.36 1.38 18.39
CA GLN A 48 8.74 1.37 16.98
C GLN A 48 7.59 1.56 16.00
N SER A 49 6.38 1.13 16.33
CA SER A 49 5.24 1.17 15.42
C SER A 49 4.25 2.26 15.78
N ALA A 50 3.77 2.95 14.76
CA ALA A 50 2.63 3.86 14.84
C ALA A 50 1.87 3.83 13.53
N TRP A 51 0.53 3.82 13.60
CA TRP A 51 -0.35 3.96 12.44
C TRP A 51 -1.02 5.33 12.45
N ALA A 52 -1.23 5.89 11.27
CA ALA A 52 -1.80 7.22 11.10
C ALA A 52 -3.09 7.15 10.26
N PHE A 53 -4.18 7.62 10.83
CA PHE A 53 -5.47 7.73 10.16
C PHE A 53 -5.90 9.20 10.05
N ILE A 54 -6.73 9.49 9.06
CA ILE A 54 -7.31 10.82 8.82
C ILE A 54 -8.83 10.68 8.86
N GLU A 55 -9.45 11.41 9.75
CA GLU A 55 -10.89 11.57 9.84
C GLU A 55 -11.30 12.89 9.20
N ILE A 56 -12.24 12.87 8.26
CA ILE A 56 -12.81 14.05 7.63
C ILE A 56 -14.31 14.09 7.94
N ARG A 57 -14.77 15.14 8.60
CA ARG A 57 -16.19 15.37 8.91
C ARG A 57 -16.80 16.41 7.99
N THR A 58 -18.09 16.31 7.78
CA THR A 58 -18.85 17.20 6.91
C THR A 58 -20.03 17.84 7.62
N ASP A 59 -20.60 18.90 7.02
CA ASP A 59 -21.80 19.62 7.52
C ASP A 59 -23.08 18.78 7.44
N GLU A 60 -23.10 17.71 6.63
CA GLU A 60 -24.22 16.76 6.52
C GLU A 60 -24.07 15.55 7.48
N GLY A 61 -23.08 15.59 8.41
CA GLY A 61 -22.84 14.52 9.39
C GLY A 61 -22.19 13.26 8.79
N ILE A 62 -21.69 13.33 7.56
CA ILE A 62 -20.95 12.23 6.95
C ILE A 62 -19.49 12.31 7.41
N THR A 63 -18.95 11.19 7.89
CA THR A 63 -17.53 11.04 8.23
C THR A 63 -16.86 10.10 7.22
N GLY A 64 -15.72 10.54 6.69
CA GLY A 64 -14.86 9.72 5.86
C GLY A 64 -13.54 9.39 6.55
N TRP A 65 -13.06 8.18 6.31
CA TRP A 65 -11.85 7.65 6.89
C TRP A 65 -10.79 7.36 5.83
N GLY A 66 -9.55 7.71 6.14
CA GLY A 66 -8.40 7.37 5.31
C GLY A 66 -7.20 6.97 6.14
N GLU A 67 -6.27 6.28 5.52
CA GLU A 67 -5.04 5.83 6.15
C GLU A 67 -3.83 6.42 5.44
N ALA A 68 -2.86 6.86 6.25
CA ALA A 68 -1.62 7.48 5.81
C ALA A 68 -0.40 6.92 6.54
N THR A 69 -0.51 5.71 7.05
CA THR A 69 0.55 5.02 7.77
C THR A 69 1.85 5.02 6.97
N LYS A 70 2.95 5.41 7.60
CA LYS A 70 4.27 5.36 7.01
C LYS A 70 5.20 4.58 7.92
N TYR A 71 6.16 3.90 7.32
CA TYR A 71 7.06 2.99 8.00
C TYR A 71 7.69 3.62 9.26
N GLY A 72 7.49 2.97 10.39
CA GLY A 72 8.00 3.39 11.68
C GLY A 72 7.26 4.58 12.32
N ARG A 73 7.44 4.73 13.62
CA ARG A 73 6.80 5.77 14.44
C ARG A 73 7.00 7.18 13.90
N GLY A 74 8.24 7.51 13.51
CA GLY A 74 8.56 8.85 13.03
C GLY A 74 7.78 9.26 11.79
N GLY A 75 7.54 8.33 10.86
CA GLY A 75 6.76 8.58 9.65
C GLY A 75 5.32 8.95 9.98
N SER A 76 4.63 8.15 10.82
CA SER A 76 3.24 8.39 11.19
C SER A 76 3.06 9.67 12.03
N PHE A 77 4.03 10.02 12.88
CA PHE A 77 4.01 11.30 13.62
C PHE A 77 4.15 12.50 12.69
N LEU A 78 5.04 12.42 11.68
CA LEU A 78 5.17 13.46 10.68
C LEU A 78 3.88 13.62 9.86
N ILE A 79 3.19 12.54 9.55
CA ILE A 79 1.87 12.58 8.89
C ILE A 79 0.87 13.33 9.77
N GLY A 80 0.74 12.98 11.05
CA GLY A 80 -0.18 13.65 11.96
C GLY A 80 0.07 15.17 12.01
N GLN A 81 1.33 15.60 12.15
CA GLN A 81 1.69 17.02 12.12
C GLN A 81 1.39 17.67 10.76
N ALA A 82 1.64 16.99 9.66
CA ALA A 82 1.35 17.52 8.34
C ALA A 82 -0.16 17.70 8.09
N VAL A 83 -1.02 16.82 8.65
CA VAL A 83 -2.49 17.03 8.63
C VAL A 83 -2.84 18.36 9.25
N HIS A 84 -2.29 18.69 10.44
CA HIS A 84 -2.53 19.99 11.07
C HIS A 84 -2.07 21.18 10.22
N MET A 85 -0.99 21.01 9.43
CA MET A 85 -0.46 22.07 8.57
C MET A 85 -1.30 22.31 7.31
N VAL A 86 -2.04 21.29 6.82
CA VAL A 86 -2.75 21.37 5.55
C VAL A 86 -4.28 21.38 5.70
N LYS A 87 -4.83 21.04 6.86
CA LYS A 87 -6.27 20.89 7.08
C LYS A 87 -7.11 22.10 6.66
N ASP A 88 -6.60 23.32 6.88
CA ASP A 88 -7.30 24.55 6.53
C ASP A 88 -7.48 24.72 4.99
N ASP A 89 -6.69 24.02 4.18
CA ASP A 89 -6.88 23.99 2.73
C ASP A 89 -8.09 23.17 2.29
N PHE A 90 -8.68 22.40 3.20
CA PHE A 90 -9.81 21.50 2.95
C PHE A 90 -11.11 21.99 3.55
N ILE A 91 -11.06 22.78 4.65
CA ILE A 91 -12.26 23.30 5.31
C ILE A 91 -13.09 24.16 4.35
N GLY A 92 -14.39 23.84 4.24
CA GLY A 92 -15.34 24.51 3.34
C GLY A 92 -15.31 24.00 1.88
N GLU A 93 -14.36 23.15 1.52
CA GLU A 93 -14.32 22.53 0.19
C GLU A 93 -15.39 21.44 0.02
N ASP A 94 -15.78 21.16 -1.21
CA ASP A 94 -16.64 20.04 -1.58
C ASP A 94 -15.81 18.75 -1.66
N PRO A 95 -16.05 17.75 -0.78
CA PRO A 95 -15.30 16.48 -0.78
C PRO A 95 -15.50 15.67 -2.06
N GLY A 96 -16.53 15.95 -2.85
CA GLY A 96 -16.77 15.32 -4.15
C GLY A 96 -15.72 15.69 -5.22
N ASN A 97 -14.99 16.80 -5.04
CA ASN A 97 -13.97 17.30 -5.95
C ASN A 97 -12.61 16.63 -5.70
N ILE A 98 -12.57 15.30 -5.61
CA ILE A 98 -11.38 14.50 -5.22
C ILE A 98 -10.15 14.87 -6.06
N GLU A 99 -10.27 14.94 -7.38
CA GLU A 99 -9.16 15.26 -8.28
C GLU A 99 -8.55 16.65 -7.99
N VAL A 100 -9.39 17.64 -7.75
CA VAL A 100 -8.94 19.01 -7.46
C VAL A 100 -8.17 19.04 -6.14
N LEU A 101 -8.71 18.39 -5.10
CA LEU A 101 -8.11 18.35 -3.77
C LEU A 101 -6.80 17.53 -3.78
N TRP A 102 -6.77 16.40 -4.49
CA TRP A 102 -5.56 15.61 -4.71
C TRP A 102 -4.44 16.45 -5.37
N HIS A 103 -4.77 17.13 -6.47
CA HIS A 103 -3.80 17.99 -7.17
C HIS A 103 -3.36 19.19 -6.34
N LYS A 104 -4.26 19.81 -5.60
CA LYS A 104 -3.95 20.92 -4.68
C LYS A 104 -2.88 20.50 -3.67
N LEU A 105 -3.07 19.33 -3.04
CA LEU A 105 -2.12 18.80 -2.06
C LEU A 105 -0.79 18.37 -2.71
N TYR A 106 -0.84 17.68 -3.85
CA TYR A 106 0.34 17.28 -4.60
C TYR A 106 1.20 18.50 -4.99
N ARG A 107 0.57 19.59 -5.49
CA ARG A 107 1.29 20.80 -5.88
C ARG A 107 1.86 21.57 -4.70
N ARG A 108 1.24 21.49 -3.52
CA ARG A 108 1.77 22.10 -2.29
C ARG A 108 3.18 21.58 -1.96
N PHE A 109 3.45 20.33 -2.25
CA PHE A 109 4.74 19.70 -1.96
C PHE A 109 5.74 19.70 -3.13
N THR A 110 5.43 20.31 -4.26
CA THR A 110 6.28 20.24 -5.47
C THR A 110 7.71 20.72 -5.23
N TYR A 111 7.89 21.81 -4.46
CA TYR A 111 9.20 22.35 -4.15
C TYR A 111 9.97 21.62 -3.04
N MET A 112 9.29 20.80 -2.22
CA MET A 112 9.89 20.03 -1.15
C MET A 112 10.11 18.56 -1.53
N GLY A 113 9.60 18.15 -2.68
CA GLY A 113 9.52 16.76 -3.10
C GLY A 113 8.16 16.14 -2.79
N ALA A 114 7.42 15.77 -3.83
CA ALA A 114 6.08 15.19 -3.71
C ALA A 114 6.12 13.65 -3.67
N ARG A 115 7.18 13.05 -3.15
CA ARG A 115 7.39 11.60 -3.06
C ARG A 115 7.59 11.17 -1.61
N GLY A 116 7.26 9.92 -1.31
CA GLY A 116 7.42 9.35 0.02
C GLY A 116 6.37 9.84 1.01
N PHE A 117 6.79 10.59 2.02
CA PHE A 117 5.92 11.16 3.03
C PHE A 117 4.74 12.00 2.45
N PRO A 118 4.93 12.92 1.48
CA PRO A 118 3.78 13.67 0.93
C PRO A 118 2.77 12.81 0.21
N THR A 119 3.19 11.73 -0.47
CA THR A 119 2.25 10.83 -1.15
C THR A 119 1.42 10.02 -0.16
N ALA A 120 1.99 9.61 0.97
CA ALA A 120 1.23 8.95 2.04
C ALA A 120 0.17 9.88 2.65
N LEU A 121 0.53 11.16 2.90
CA LEU A 121 -0.45 12.16 3.34
C LEU A 121 -1.59 12.32 2.32
N ILE A 122 -1.25 12.45 1.03
CA ILE A 122 -2.23 12.55 -0.06
C ILE A 122 -3.15 11.32 -0.07
N ALA A 123 -2.60 10.12 0.11
CA ALA A 123 -3.38 8.88 0.13
C ALA A 123 -4.43 8.86 1.23
N GLY A 124 -4.09 9.29 2.44
CA GLY A 124 -5.04 9.35 3.53
C GLY A 124 -6.20 10.31 3.26
N PHE A 125 -5.92 11.49 2.71
CA PHE A 125 -6.98 12.41 2.26
C PHE A 125 -7.79 11.81 1.11
N ASP A 126 -7.16 11.22 0.11
CA ASP A 126 -7.81 10.62 -1.06
C ASP A 126 -8.78 9.50 -0.64
N MET A 127 -8.36 8.60 0.23
CA MET A 127 -9.22 7.52 0.75
C MET A 127 -10.44 8.09 1.49
N ALA A 128 -10.24 9.06 2.39
CA ALA A 128 -11.32 9.68 3.16
C ALA A 128 -12.32 10.41 2.24
N LEU A 129 -11.84 11.06 1.18
CA LEU A 129 -12.71 11.75 0.20
C LEU A 129 -13.51 10.74 -0.64
N TRP A 130 -12.93 9.62 -1.05
CA TRP A 130 -13.64 8.54 -1.73
C TRP A 130 -14.68 7.90 -0.82
N ASP A 131 -14.38 7.74 0.46
CA ASP A 131 -15.29 7.21 1.46
C ASP A 131 -16.51 8.13 1.63
N ILE A 132 -16.29 9.46 1.82
CA ILE A 132 -17.36 10.45 1.87
C ILE A 132 -18.21 10.41 0.60
N LYS A 133 -17.57 10.39 -0.58
CA LYS A 133 -18.29 10.39 -1.86
C LYS A 133 -19.18 9.17 -2.00
N GLY A 134 -18.68 7.99 -1.59
CA GLY A 134 -19.46 6.77 -1.57
C GLY A 134 -20.65 6.86 -0.62
N LYS A 135 -20.42 7.29 0.62
CA LYS A 135 -21.46 7.47 1.63
C LYS A 135 -22.52 8.50 1.21
N ALA A 136 -22.11 9.65 0.69
CA ALA A 136 -23.00 10.70 0.22
C ALA A 136 -23.86 10.29 -0.99
N THR A 137 -23.36 9.37 -1.82
CA THR A 137 -24.08 8.87 -3.01
C THR A 137 -24.79 7.54 -2.79
N GLY A 138 -24.63 6.94 -1.60
CA GLY A 138 -25.18 5.62 -1.28
C GLY A 138 -24.56 4.47 -2.06
N ARG A 139 -23.30 4.61 -2.51
CA ARG A 139 -22.61 3.63 -3.38
C ARG A 139 -21.26 3.22 -2.80
N PRO A 140 -20.86 1.93 -2.93
CA PRO A 140 -19.52 1.51 -2.57
C PRO A 140 -18.46 2.09 -3.53
N VAL A 141 -17.23 2.26 -3.04
CA VAL A 141 -16.14 2.88 -3.83
C VAL A 141 -15.86 2.12 -5.12
N PHE A 142 -15.84 0.78 -5.13
CA PHE A 142 -15.61 0.01 -6.36
C PHE A 142 -16.64 0.33 -7.46
N ASP A 143 -17.89 0.63 -7.06
CA ASP A 143 -18.96 0.97 -7.99
C ASP A 143 -18.72 2.34 -8.62
N LEU A 144 -18.26 3.32 -7.83
CA LEU A 144 -17.86 4.64 -8.32
C LEU A 144 -16.61 4.59 -9.22
N LEU A 145 -15.75 3.58 -9.05
CA LEU A 145 -14.58 3.33 -9.88
C LEU A 145 -14.89 2.62 -11.22
N GLY A 146 -16.17 2.33 -11.49
CA GLY A 146 -16.61 1.74 -12.75
C GLY A 146 -17.27 0.36 -12.62
N GLY A 147 -17.51 -0.11 -11.40
CA GLY A 147 -18.08 -1.41 -11.12
C GLY A 147 -17.03 -2.50 -10.89
N LYS A 148 -17.48 -3.69 -10.51
CA LYS A 148 -16.61 -4.79 -10.13
C LYS A 148 -16.45 -5.84 -11.24
N PHE A 149 -15.21 -6.16 -11.57
CA PHE A 149 -14.86 -7.34 -12.37
C PHE A 149 -14.94 -8.61 -11.54
N ARG A 150 -14.67 -8.50 -10.21
CA ARG A 150 -14.63 -9.64 -9.28
C ARG A 150 -15.00 -9.26 -7.87
N ASN A 151 -15.53 -10.19 -7.15
CA ASN A 151 -15.66 -10.30 -5.71
C ASN A 151 -15.96 -11.78 -5.42
N PRO A 152 -15.19 -12.50 -4.62
CA PRO A 152 -14.12 -12.03 -3.74
C PRO A 152 -12.83 -11.64 -4.47
N ILE A 153 -11.92 -10.95 -3.75
CA ILE A 153 -10.60 -10.55 -4.22
C ILE A 153 -9.58 -11.58 -3.71
N PRO A 154 -8.93 -12.37 -4.57
CA PRO A 154 -7.93 -13.33 -4.14
C PRO A 154 -6.72 -12.64 -3.51
N LEU A 155 -6.26 -13.18 -2.37
CA LEU A 155 -5.13 -12.71 -1.61
C LEU A 155 -3.90 -13.60 -1.82
N TYR A 156 -2.72 -13.03 -1.61
CA TYR A 156 -1.54 -13.81 -1.25
C TYR A 156 -1.14 -13.50 0.20
N ALA A 157 -0.67 -14.53 0.89
CA ALA A 157 -0.30 -14.41 2.29
C ALA A 157 1.12 -13.87 2.45
N ASN A 158 1.31 -12.88 3.32
CA ASN A 158 2.61 -12.45 3.81
C ASN A 158 2.66 -12.52 5.34
N VAL A 159 3.88 -12.41 5.92
CA VAL A 159 4.14 -12.44 7.38
C VAL A 159 3.69 -13.76 8.05
N TRP A 160 3.35 -14.80 7.29
CA TRP A 160 2.96 -16.12 7.79
C TRP A 160 4.12 -16.90 8.42
N PHE A 161 5.35 -16.52 8.13
CA PHE A 161 6.61 -17.16 8.51
C PHE A 161 7.28 -16.51 9.72
N GLU A 162 6.62 -15.59 10.41
CA GLU A 162 7.20 -14.86 11.54
C GLU A 162 7.73 -15.79 12.61
N GLY A 163 9.01 -15.60 13.01
CA GLY A 163 9.71 -16.43 13.96
C GLY A 163 10.33 -17.72 13.39
N ALA A 164 10.13 -18.04 12.09
CA ALA A 164 10.77 -19.19 11.45
C ALA A 164 12.21 -18.80 11.02
N GLU A 165 13.17 -19.67 11.33
CA GLU A 165 14.59 -19.50 10.99
C GLU A 165 15.14 -20.64 10.13
N THR A 166 14.53 -21.81 10.20
CA THR A 166 14.98 -23.04 9.53
C THR A 166 14.02 -23.47 8.42
N PRO A 167 14.48 -24.23 7.40
CA PRO A 167 13.61 -24.79 6.36
C PRO A 167 12.40 -25.56 6.90
N ASP A 168 12.59 -26.36 7.96
CA ASP A 168 11.50 -27.15 8.57
C ASP A 168 10.45 -26.25 9.25
N GLU A 169 10.87 -25.16 9.90
CA GLU A 169 9.97 -24.20 10.52
C GLU A 169 9.16 -23.46 9.47
N TYR A 170 9.80 -23.03 8.36
CA TYR A 170 9.10 -22.43 7.21
C TYR A 170 8.09 -23.40 6.60
N ALA A 171 8.48 -24.65 6.39
CA ALA A 171 7.56 -25.68 5.88
C ALA A 171 6.35 -25.92 6.80
N ALA A 172 6.59 -25.92 8.12
CA ALA A 172 5.52 -26.08 9.11
C ALA A 172 4.56 -24.86 9.12
N ALA A 173 5.09 -23.64 9.02
CA ALA A 173 4.30 -22.41 8.92
C ALA A 173 3.50 -22.36 7.60
N ALA A 174 4.11 -22.77 6.49
CA ALA A 174 3.47 -22.82 5.17
C ALA A 174 2.23 -23.77 5.16
N LYS A 175 2.32 -24.93 5.81
CA LYS A 175 1.16 -25.85 5.97
C LYS A 175 0.00 -25.21 6.71
N LYS A 176 0.27 -24.40 7.74
CA LYS A 176 -0.77 -23.68 8.49
C LYS A 176 -1.43 -22.60 7.61
N MET A 177 -0.64 -21.88 6.84
CA MET A 177 -1.10 -20.86 5.90
C MET A 177 -2.01 -21.48 4.80
N VAL A 178 -1.62 -22.60 4.21
CA VAL A 178 -2.44 -23.33 3.22
C VAL A 178 -3.76 -23.81 3.83
N ALA A 179 -3.75 -24.24 5.11
CA ALA A 179 -4.96 -24.65 5.81
C ALA A 179 -6.00 -23.52 5.99
N LEU A 180 -5.57 -22.24 5.87
CA LEU A 180 -6.45 -21.06 5.82
C LEU A 180 -7.02 -20.79 4.42
N GLY A 181 -6.70 -21.63 3.42
CA GLY A 181 -7.21 -21.54 2.05
C GLY A 181 -6.35 -20.70 1.09
N HIS A 182 -5.15 -20.25 1.50
CA HIS A 182 -4.27 -19.53 0.62
C HIS A 182 -3.64 -20.44 -0.44
N THR A 183 -3.63 -19.96 -1.69
CA THR A 183 -3.02 -20.63 -2.86
C THR A 183 -1.78 -19.89 -3.38
N ALA A 184 -1.40 -18.79 -2.72
CA ALA A 184 -0.20 -18.03 -3.01
C ALA A 184 0.36 -17.42 -1.72
N SER A 185 1.68 -17.29 -1.64
CA SER A 185 2.35 -16.73 -0.48
C SER A 185 3.68 -16.06 -0.82
N LYS A 186 4.00 -14.97 -0.12
CA LYS A 186 5.25 -14.23 -0.21
C LYS A 186 6.10 -14.45 1.04
N HIS A 187 7.41 -14.54 0.87
CA HIS A 187 8.37 -14.53 1.98
C HIS A 187 9.76 -14.09 1.50
N ASP A 188 10.55 -13.56 2.44
CA ASP A 188 11.97 -13.27 2.27
C ASP A 188 12.80 -14.40 2.91
N PRO A 189 13.47 -15.24 2.11
CA PRO A 189 14.29 -16.35 2.62
C PRO A 189 15.73 -15.92 2.93
N PHE A 190 16.11 -14.66 2.69
CA PHE A 190 17.50 -14.20 2.75
C PHE A 190 17.86 -13.61 4.11
N HIS A 191 17.79 -14.42 5.17
CA HIS A 191 17.99 -14.01 6.57
C HIS A 191 19.28 -13.22 6.82
N GLU A 192 20.36 -13.57 6.13
CA GLU A 192 21.63 -12.85 6.24
C GLU A 192 21.52 -11.38 5.84
N MET A 193 20.55 -11.06 4.97
CA MET A 193 20.34 -9.71 4.46
C MET A 193 19.40 -8.85 5.33
N LYS A 194 18.60 -9.45 6.23
CA LYS A 194 17.66 -8.72 7.10
C LYS A 194 18.29 -7.55 7.87
N PRO A 195 19.51 -7.63 8.43
CA PRO A 195 20.14 -6.47 9.08
C PRO A 195 20.36 -5.26 8.16
N PHE A 196 20.31 -5.47 6.84
CA PHE A 196 20.52 -4.42 5.83
C PHE A 196 19.26 -3.80 5.28
N HIS A 197 18.07 -4.10 5.83
CA HIS A 197 16.82 -3.45 5.43
C HIS A 197 16.88 -1.92 5.45
N SER A 198 17.61 -1.35 6.41
CA SER A 198 17.78 0.10 6.53
C SER A 198 19.13 0.60 6.02
N MET A 199 19.94 -0.28 5.45
CA MET A 199 21.31 0.07 5.06
C MET A 199 21.84 -0.87 3.98
N TYR A 200 21.79 -0.42 2.71
CA TYR A 200 22.47 -1.15 1.63
C TYR A 200 24.01 -1.12 1.84
N GLN A 201 24.65 -2.26 1.70
CA GLN A 201 26.10 -2.37 1.78
C GLN A 201 26.69 -2.68 0.38
N ASP A 202 27.13 -3.92 0.10
CA ASP A 202 27.67 -4.29 -1.21
C ASP A 202 26.73 -5.19 -2.03
N GLY A 203 25.58 -5.52 -1.47
CA GLY A 203 24.55 -6.34 -2.11
C GLY A 203 24.94 -7.79 -2.33
N LYS A 204 25.96 -8.28 -1.61
CA LYS A 204 26.38 -9.68 -1.65
C LYS A 204 25.79 -10.46 -0.48
N ILE A 205 25.50 -11.71 -0.74
CA ILE A 205 25.14 -12.69 0.29
C ILE A 205 26.23 -13.78 0.33
N SER A 206 26.54 -14.29 1.51
CA SER A 206 27.49 -15.38 1.64
C SER A 206 26.95 -16.67 1.01
N LYS A 207 27.85 -17.59 0.64
CA LYS A 207 27.44 -18.91 0.10
C LYS A 207 26.56 -19.69 1.09
N LYS A 208 26.79 -19.50 2.39
CA LYS A 208 25.97 -20.11 3.44
C LYS A 208 24.58 -19.51 3.47
N GLY A 209 24.44 -18.18 3.44
CA GLY A 209 23.14 -17.49 3.42
C GLY A 209 22.38 -17.79 2.13
N GLU A 210 23.07 -17.82 0.98
CA GLU A 210 22.49 -18.20 -0.29
C GLU A 210 21.92 -19.63 -0.26
N ASN A 211 22.68 -20.62 0.23
CA ASN A 211 22.21 -22.00 0.35
C ASN A 211 21.03 -22.13 1.32
N LEU A 212 21.06 -21.44 2.46
CA LEU A 212 19.93 -21.42 3.39
C LEU A 212 18.66 -20.89 2.72
N GLY A 213 18.76 -19.80 1.94
CA GLY A 213 17.63 -19.27 1.19
C GLY A 213 17.05 -20.27 0.19
N TYR A 214 17.90 -20.98 -0.53
CA TYR A 214 17.45 -22.05 -1.45
C TYR A 214 16.77 -23.20 -0.72
N ASP A 215 17.34 -23.65 0.41
CA ASP A 215 16.80 -24.75 1.20
C ASP A 215 15.43 -24.37 1.81
N ILE A 216 15.27 -23.13 2.27
CA ILE A 216 13.97 -22.60 2.76
C ILE A 216 12.92 -22.66 1.66
N VAL A 217 13.22 -22.09 0.47
CA VAL A 217 12.22 -22.04 -0.62
C VAL A 217 11.88 -23.45 -1.12
N ALA A 218 12.86 -24.36 -1.18
CA ALA A 218 12.63 -25.77 -1.55
C ALA A 218 11.72 -26.48 -0.53
N ALA A 219 11.95 -26.27 0.78
CA ALA A 219 11.15 -26.87 1.84
C ALA A 219 9.69 -26.30 1.83
N VAL A 220 9.54 -25.01 1.56
CA VAL A 220 8.21 -24.41 1.38
C VAL A 220 7.51 -25.00 0.16
N ARG A 221 8.19 -25.11 -1.00
CA ARG A 221 7.63 -25.72 -2.22
C ARG A 221 7.17 -27.15 -1.96
N GLU A 222 7.98 -27.97 -1.29
CA GLU A 222 7.58 -29.32 -0.93
C GLU A 222 6.35 -29.35 -0.01
N ALA A 223 6.30 -28.43 0.95
CA ALA A 223 5.22 -28.35 1.94
C ALA A 223 3.87 -27.93 1.34
N VAL A 224 3.87 -27.02 0.35
CA VAL A 224 2.65 -26.43 -0.24
C VAL A 224 2.21 -27.10 -1.54
N GLY A 225 3.09 -27.89 -2.18
CA GLY A 225 2.81 -28.57 -3.44
C GLY A 225 3.05 -27.70 -4.69
N PRO A 226 2.95 -28.30 -5.90
CA PRO A 226 3.33 -27.65 -7.15
C PRO A 226 2.38 -26.52 -7.60
N ASP A 227 1.11 -26.59 -7.22
CA ASP A 227 0.08 -25.65 -7.68
C ASP A 227 0.04 -24.34 -6.87
N HIS A 228 0.80 -24.26 -5.77
CA HIS A 228 0.86 -23.06 -4.95
C HIS A 228 1.84 -22.04 -5.54
N GLU A 229 1.43 -20.77 -5.68
CA GLU A 229 2.28 -19.72 -6.21
C GLU A 229 3.22 -19.17 -5.12
N LEU A 230 4.54 -19.36 -5.31
CA LEU A 230 5.57 -18.84 -4.41
C LEU A 230 6.10 -17.51 -4.92
N LEU A 231 6.03 -16.50 -4.08
CA LEU A 231 6.47 -15.14 -4.34
C LEU A 231 7.68 -14.88 -3.44
N ILE A 232 8.81 -14.54 -4.04
CA ILE A 232 10.06 -14.36 -3.27
C ILE A 232 10.43 -12.89 -3.24
N ASP A 233 10.59 -12.37 -2.02
CA ASP A 233 10.94 -10.99 -1.77
C ASP A 233 12.44 -10.86 -1.48
N ALA A 234 13.12 -9.98 -2.18
CA ALA A 234 14.53 -9.67 -1.97
C ALA A 234 14.77 -8.27 -1.37
N HIS A 235 13.68 -7.49 -1.15
CA HIS A 235 13.72 -6.17 -0.51
C HIS A 235 14.82 -5.21 -1.04
N GLY A 236 15.25 -5.37 -2.31
CA GLY A 236 16.29 -4.56 -2.91
C GLY A 236 17.67 -4.70 -2.26
N HIS A 237 17.95 -5.79 -1.59
CA HIS A 237 19.20 -5.97 -0.85
C HIS A 237 20.39 -6.33 -1.72
N HIS A 238 20.17 -6.81 -2.96
CA HIS A 238 21.22 -7.42 -3.74
C HIS A 238 21.80 -6.48 -4.80
N ASN A 239 23.07 -6.71 -5.14
CA ASN A 239 23.67 -6.15 -6.36
C ASN A 239 23.23 -6.96 -7.60
N VAL A 240 23.39 -6.38 -8.79
CA VAL A 240 22.95 -6.98 -10.05
C VAL A 240 23.38 -8.42 -10.25
N PRO A 241 24.70 -8.81 -10.15
CA PRO A 241 25.11 -10.19 -10.38
C PRO A 241 24.58 -11.17 -9.33
N THR A 242 24.40 -10.74 -8.08
CA THR A 242 23.79 -11.56 -7.02
C THR A 242 22.31 -11.78 -7.30
N ALA A 243 21.55 -10.72 -7.60
CA ALA A 243 20.13 -10.79 -7.92
C ALA A 243 19.85 -11.74 -9.11
N ILE A 244 20.61 -11.62 -10.20
CA ILE A 244 20.47 -12.50 -11.38
C ILE A 244 20.69 -13.97 -11.00
N ARG A 245 21.73 -14.26 -10.23
CA ARG A 245 22.06 -15.63 -9.82
C ARG A 245 20.97 -16.22 -8.93
N LEU A 246 20.49 -15.46 -7.93
CA LEU A 246 19.46 -15.92 -7.01
C LEU A 246 18.13 -16.15 -7.74
N ALA A 247 17.67 -15.20 -8.52
CA ALA A 247 16.41 -15.27 -9.25
C ALA A 247 16.38 -16.49 -10.19
N ASN A 248 17.42 -16.69 -11.01
CA ASN A 248 17.48 -17.83 -11.93
C ASN A 248 17.52 -19.16 -11.19
N LYS A 249 18.31 -19.27 -10.10
CA LYS A 249 18.41 -20.50 -9.34
C LYS A 249 17.11 -20.87 -8.64
N LEU A 250 16.43 -19.90 -8.04
CA LEU A 250 15.12 -20.12 -7.39
C LEU A 250 14.03 -20.49 -8.40
N PHE A 251 14.03 -19.85 -9.57
CA PHE A 251 13.10 -20.18 -10.64
C PHE A 251 13.29 -21.61 -11.15
N GLU A 252 14.54 -22.02 -11.44
CA GLU A 252 14.87 -23.39 -11.87
C GLU A 252 14.52 -24.45 -10.83
N GLN A 253 14.79 -24.17 -9.56
CA GLN A 253 14.67 -25.15 -8.47
C GLN A 253 13.25 -25.27 -7.93
N SER A 254 12.53 -24.16 -7.85
CA SER A 254 11.28 -24.08 -7.07
C SER A 254 10.12 -23.45 -7.81
N ASP A 255 10.27 -23.14 -9.11
CA ASP A 255 9.22 -22.57 -9.95
C ASP A 255 8.51 -21.38 -9.26
N ILE A 256 9.28 -20.36 -8.88
CA ILE A 256 8.76 -19.17 -8.23
C ILE A 256 7.93 -18.33 -9.19
N ALA A 257 6.81 -17.79 -8.74
CA ALA A 257 5.92 -16.96 -9.57
C ALA A 257 6.50 -15.58 -9.85
N TRP A 258 7.28 -15.02 -8.90
CA TRP A 258 8.12 -13.83 -9.13
C TRP A 258 9.30 -13.72 -8.15
N PHE A 259 10.28 -12.92 -8.55
CA PHE A 259 11.37 -12.43 -7.72
C PHE A 259 11.19 -10.91 -7.56
N GLU A 260 10.84 -10.48 -6.34
CA GLU A 260 10.46 -9.12 -6.01
C GLU A 260 11.66 -8.28 -5.64
N GLU A 261 11.64 -6.99 -6.05
CA GLU A 261 12.66 -5.98 -5.75
C GLU A 261 14.10 -6.53 -5.74
N PRO A 262 14.60 -7.02 -6.87
CA PRO A 262 15.89 -7.72 -6.94
C PRO A 262 17.09 -6.84 -6.55
N VAL A 263 16.99 -5.52 -6.78
CA VAL A 263 18.02 -4.50 -6.53
C VAL A 263 17.36 -3.25 -5.92
N PRO A 264 18.12 -2.34 -5.28
CA PRO A 264 17.58 -1.09 -4.76
C PRO A 264 16.78 -0.31 -5.83
N PRO A 265 15.65 0.32 -5.46
CA PRO A 265 14.70 0.91 -6.41
C PRO A 265 15.19 2.18 -7.09
N GLU A 266 16.29 2.77 -6.63
CA GLU A 266 16.81 4.04 -7.14
C GLU A 266 17.41 3.93 -8.56
N SER A 267 17.73 2.70 -9.02
CA SER A 267 18.37 2.50 -10.32
C SER A 267 17.56 1.61 -11.26
N PHE A 268 16.81 2.23 -12.14
CA PHE A 268 16.13 1.52 -13.22
C PHE A 268 17.09 0.84 -14.20
N GLU A 269 18.32 1.37 -14.37
CA GLU A 269 19.34 0.73 -15.21
C GLU A 269 19.87 -0.57 -14.58
N ALA A 270 20.03 -0.62 -13.26
CA ALA A 270 20.37 -1.86 -12.56
C ALA A 270 19.23 -2.88 -12.67
N LEU A 271 17.98 -2.46 -12.45
CA LEU A 271 16.80 -3.30 -12.62
C LEU A 271 16.71 -3.86 -14.05
N LYS A 272 16.99 -3.04 -15.06
CA LYS A 272 17.02 -3.46 -16.47
C LYS A 272 18.05 -4.56 -16.72
N GLN A 273 19.25 -4.45 -16.13
CA GLN A 273 20.25 -5.50 -16.25
C GLN A 273 19.79 -6.82 -15.63
N VAL A 274 19.12 -6.78 -14.48
CA VAL A 274 18.53 -7.98 -13.88
C VAL A 274 17.44 -8.54 -14.80
N ARG A 275 16.49 -7.73 -15.22
CA ARG A 275 15.37 -8.15 -16.07
C ARG A 275 15.80 -8.82 -17.37
N LEU A 276 16.87 -8.33 -18.00
CA LEU A 276 17.38 -8.87 -19.25
C LEU A 276 18.19 -10.17 -19.09
N ASN A 277 18.62 -10.51 -17.88
CA ASN A 277 19.50 -11.66 -17.61
C ASN A 277 18.87 -12.68 -16.63
N THR A 278 17.56 -12.57 -16.38
CA THR A 278 16.83 -13.55 -15.56
C THR A 278 15.65 -14.14 -16.31
N ASN A 279 15.37 -15.42 -16.06
CA ASN A 279 14.19 -16.13 -16.53
C ASN A 279 13.04 -16.03 -15.53
N ALA A 280 13.32 -15.73 -14.27
CA ALA A 280 12.28 -15.51 -13.27
C ALA A 280 11.47 -14.24 -13.59
N PRO A 281 10.13 -14.26 -13.48
CA PRO A 281 9.35 -13.04 -13.55
C PRO A 281 9.77 -12.05 -12.45
N ILE A 282 9.79 -10.76 -12.78
CA ILE A 282 10.19 -9.68 -11.87
C ILE A 282 8.95 -8.89 -11.42
N CYS A 283 8.85 -8.63 -10.11
CA CYS A 283 7.87 -7.76 -9.52
C CYS A 283 8.54 -6.58 -8.82
N VAL A 284 8.03 -5.35 -9.02
CA VAL A 284 8.51 -4.14 -8.33
C VAL A 284 7.37 -3.18 -8.07
N GLY A 285 7.53 -2.28 -7.10
CA GLY A 285 6.59 -1.16 -6.99
C GLY A 285 6.28 -0.67 -5.58
N GLU A 286 6.52 -1.42 -4.51
CA GLU A 286 6.23 -0.99 -3.14
C GLU A 286 6.94 0.32 -2.74
N ARG A 287 8.12 0.58 -3.29
CA ARG A 287 8.93 1.78 -3.03
C ARG A 287 8.92 2.78 -4.20
N LEU A 288 7.95 2.66 -5.13
CA LEU A 288 7.73 3.61 -6.20
C LEU A 288 6.54 4.53 -5.86
N PHE A 289 6.66 5.82 -6.21
CA PHE A 289 5.71 6.85 -5.83
C PHE A 289 5.04 7.46 -7.04
N THR A 290 3.71 7.50 -7.05
CA THR A 290 2.88 8.02 -8.13
C THR A 290 3.12 7.34 -9.49
N ARG A 291 2.20 7.53 -10.42
CA ARG A 291 2.31 7.05 -11.83
C ARG A 291 3.59 7.46 -12.55
N TYR A 292 4.25 8.52 -12.09
CA TYR A 292 5.45 9.03 -12.75
C TYR A 292 6.67 8.11 -12.55
N ASP A 293 6.77 7.42 -11.41
CA ASP A 293 7.83 6.42 -11.17
C ASP A 293 7.55 5.09 -11.89
N PHE A 294 6.28 4.76 -12.11
CA PHE A 294 5.90 3.57 -12.86
C PHE A 294 6.05 3.72 -14.39
N LEU A 295 6.04 4.95 -14.91
CA LEU A 295 6.17 5.18 -16.35
C LEU A 295 7.43 4.55 -16.96
N PRO A 296 8.65 4.67 -16.40
CA PRO A 296 9.83 3.98 -16.89
C PRO A 296 9.70 2.45 -16.85
N ILE A 297 9.03 1.89 -15.82
CA ILE A 297 8.79 0.44 -15.70
C ILE A 297 8.03 -0.06 -16.93
N PHE A 298 6.96 0.62 -17.30
CA PHE A 298 6.14 0.24 -18.45
C PHE A 298 6.87 0.45 -19.78
N ARG A 299 7.41 1.68 -19.99
CA ARG A 299 8.06 2.06 -21.24
C ARG A 299 9.23 1.15 -21.61
N ASP A 300 10.03 0.76 -20.62
CA ASP A 300 11.28 0.04 -20.83
C ASP A 300 11.15 -1.48 -20.53
N GLY A 301 9.93 -1.96 -20.15
CA GLY A 301 9.64 -3.37 -19.90
C GLY A 301 10.45 -3.97 -18.73
N LEU A 302 10.52 -3.23 -17.60
CA LEU A 302 11.43 -3.57 -16.51
C LEU A 302 10.87 -4.58 -15.51
N ALA A 303 9.56 -4.87 -15.56
CA ALA A 303 8.90 -5.83 -14.68
C ALA A 303 7.76 -6.56 -15.39
N ASP A 304 7.43 -7.75 -14.91
CA ASP A 304 6.32 -8.58 -15.37
C ASP A 304 5.06 -8.36 -14.55
N TYR A 305 5.22 -7.96 -13.28
CA TYR A 305 4.19 -7.57 -12.33
C TYR A 305 4.56 -6.25 -11.68
N ILE A 306 3.56 -5.49 -11.27
CA ILE A 306 3.78 -4.31 -10.43
C ILE A 306 2.96 -4.39 -9.15
N MET A 307 3.55 -3.86 -8.06
CA MET A 307 2.94 -3.86 -6.74
C MET A 307 2.91 -2.46 -6.12
N PRO A 308 2.11 -1.55 -6.69
CA PRO A 308 1.96 -0.22 -6.10
C PRO A 308 1.30 -0.34 -4.73
N ASP A 309 1.85 0.38 -3.75
CA ASP A 309 1.27 0.49 -2.41
C ASP A 309 0.22 1.61 -2.38
N THR A 310 -0.96 1.35 -1.81
CA THR A 310 -2.08 2.30 -1.85
C THR A 310 -1.77 3.57 -1.08
N ILE A 311 -1.10 3.45 0.06
CA ILE A 311 -0.72 4.62 0.87
C ILE A 311 0.44 5.36 0.21
N TRP A 312 1.46 4.62 -0.21
CA TRP A 312 2.72 5.25 -0.63
C TRP A 312 2.68 5.84 -2.02
N THR A 313 1.82 5.35 -2.90
CA THR A 313 1.67 5.91 -4.25
C THR A 313 0.78 7.14 -4.32
N GLY A 314 -0.14 7.36 -3.37
CA GLY A 314 -1.02 8.53 -3.35
C GLY A 314 -2.52 8.22 -3.40
N GLY A 315 -2.93 7.04 -2.91
CA GLY A 315 -4.32 6.67 -2.66
C GLY A 315 -5.01 5.91 -3.79
N ILE A 316 -6.30 5.72 -3.62
CA ILE A 316 -7.21 5.03 -4.55
C ILE A 316 -7.14 5.61 -5.96
N SER A 317 -7.18 6.95 -6.06
CA SER A 317 -7.12 7.66 -7.34
C SER A 317 -5.83 7.33 -8.10
N GLU A 318 -4.70 7.29 -7.41
CA GLU A 318 -3.40 7.09 -8.05
C GLU A 318 -3.15 5.64 -8.43
N ILE A 319 -3.50 4.67 -7.56
CA ILE A 319 -3.43 3.23 -7.90
C ILE A 319 -4.32 2.93 -9.11
N LYS A 320 -5.53 3.50 -9.17
CA LYS A 320 -6.41 3.30 -10.33
C LYS A 320 -5.77 3.81 -11.62
N ARG A 321 -5.08 4.96 -11.59
CA ARG A 321 -4.35 5.49 -12.76
C ARG A 321 -3.17 4.59 -13.15
N ILE A 322 -2.40 4.11 -12.17
CA ILE A 322 -1.29 3.18 -12.39
C ILE A 322 -1.82 1.89 -13.03
N ALA A 323 -2.93 1.33 -12.52
CA ALA A 323 -3.56 0.13 -13.07
C ALA A 323 -3.99 0.29 -14.53
N ILE A 324 -4.61 1.43 -14.89
CA ILE A 324 -5.00 1.74 -16.26
C ILE A 324 -3.78 1.87 -17.18
N MET A 325 -2.69 2.49 -16.70
CA MET A 325 -1.45 2.55 -17.48
C MET A 325 -0.84 1.16 -17.68
N ALA A 326 -0.79 0.33 -16.63
CA ALA A 326 -0.28 -1.03 -16.68
C ALA A 326 -1.09 -1.93 -17.63
N GLU A 327 -2.43 -1.76 -17.67
CA GLU A 327 -3.32 -2.49 -18.57
C GLU A 327 -2.92 -2.33 -20.04
N ALA A 328 -2.55 -1.12 -20.45
CA ALA A 328 -2.11 -0.83 -21.81
C ALA A 328 -0.82 -1.57 -22.22
N TYR A 329 -0.05 -2.05 -21.24
CA TYR A 329 1.16 -2.86 -21.45
C TYR A 329 0.96 -4.33 -21.09
N TYR A 330 -0.27 -4.75 -20.79
CA TYR A 330 -0.63 -6.12 -20.34
C TYR A 330 0.14 -6.55 -19.06
N ILE A 331 0.49 -5.59 -18.20
CA ILE A 331 1.14 -5.86 -16.93
C ILE A 331 0.07 -5.93 -15.82
N PRO A 332 -0.05 -7.05 -15.09
CA PRO A 332 -0.97 -7.16 -13.97
C PRO A 332 -0.47 -6.37 -12.75
N ILE A 333 -1.45 -5.85 -12.00
CA ILE A 333 -1.19 -5.24 -10.69
C ILE A 333 -1.42 -6.24 -9.57
N SER A 334 -0.61 -6.12 -8.52
CA SER A 334 -0.67 -6.91 -7.29
C SER A 334 -0.33 -6.00 -6.10
N PRO A 335 -1.27 -5.15 -5.64
CA PRO A 335 -0.92 -4.11 -4.68
C PRO A 335 -0.26 -4.63 -3.42
N HIS A 336 0.77 -3.91 -2.96
CA HIS A 336 1.44 -4.08 -1.68
C HIS A 336 0.56 -3.55 -0.54
N CYS A 337 0.48 -4.24 0.60
CA CYS A 337 -0.39 -3.90 1.73
C CYS A 337 0.19 -4.30 3.10
N VAL A 338 1.48 -4.17 3.35
CA VAL A 338 2.08 -4.41 4.67
C VAL A 338 3.28 -3.49 4.93
N PRO A 339 3.53 -3.09 6.18
CA PRO A 339 2.71 -3.20 7.40
C PRO A 339 1.85 -1.94 7.59
N ALA A 340 0.54 -2.07 7.53
CA ALA A 340 -0.39 -0.97 7.73
C ALA A 340 -1.69 -1.41 8.42
N GLY A 341 -2.60 -0.47 8.65
CA GLY A 341 -3.91 -0.72 9.23
C GLY A 341 -4.93 -1.26 8.20
N PRO A 342 -6.20 -1.36 8.60
CA PRO A 342 -7.21 -2.05 7.79
C PRO A 342 -7.62 -1.28 6.53
N LEU A 343 -7.54 0.06 6.54
CA LEU A 343 -8.06 0.87 5.42
C LEU A 343 -7.20 0.75 4.17
N GLU A 344 -5.91 0.48 4.32
CA GLU A 344 -5.04 0.18 3.17
C GLU A 344 -5.54 -1.02 2.39
N LEU A 345 -5.73 -2.16 3.07
CA LEU A 345 -6.21 -3.41 2.47
C LEU A 345 -7.59 -3.23 1.83
N ILE A 346 -8.51 -2.56 2.54
CA ILE A 346 -9.87 -2.29 2.07
C ILE A 346 -9.85 -1.41 0.82
N ALA A 347 -9.09 -0.31 0.85
CA ALA A 347 -8.98 0.62 -0.29
C ALA A 347 -8.34 -0.06 -1.52
N ALA A 348 -7.27 -0.84 -1.31
CA ALA A 348 -6.66 -1.65 -2.35
C ALA A 348 -7.66 -2.65 -2.95
N ALA A 349 -8.45 -3.33 -2.11
CA ALA A 349 -9.45 -4.29 -2.56
C ALA A 349 -10.52 -3.66 -3.45
N HIS A 350 -10.98 -2.43 -3.15
CA HIS A 350 -11.89 -1.68 -4.02
C HIS A 350 -11.30 -1.39 -5.40
N VAL A 351 -10.02 -1.01 -5.46
CA VAL A 351 -9.34 -0.82 -6.76
C VAL A 351 -9.21 -2.14 -7.49
N CYS A 352 -8.74 -3.20 -6.82
CA CYS A 352 -8.59 -4.55 -7.39
C CYS A 352 -9.91 -5.11 -7.92
N ALA A 353 -11.01 -4.82 -7.24
CA ALA A 353 -12.35 -5.18 -7.72
C ALA A 353 -12.67 -4.51 -9.05
N SER A 354 -12.20 -3.27 -9.29
CA SER A 354 -12.62 -2.40 -10.39
C SER A 354 -11.71 -2.41 -11.62
N VAL A 355 -10.66 -3.25 -11.66
CA VAL A 355 -9.69 -3.31 -12.78
C VAL A 355 -9.59 -4.69 -13.38
N PRO A 356 -9.40 -4.83 -14.71
CA PRO A 356 -9.29 -6.14 -15.37
C PRO A 356 -7.94 -6.83 -15.11
N ASN A 357 -6.84 -6.06 -15.08
CA ASN A 357 -5.45 -6.52 -15.02
C ASN A 357 -4.95 -6.73 -13.59
N PHE A 358 -5.73 -7.38 -12.75
CA PHE A 358 -5.38 -7.69 -11.37
C PHE A 358 -4.91 -9.14 -11.25
N TYR A 359 -3.87 -9.38 -10.44
CA TYR A 359 -3.36 -10.70 -10.11
C TYR A 359 -3.81 -11.16 -8.72
N ARG A 360 -3.20 -10.67 -7.66
CA ARG A 360 -3.55 -10.95 -6.25
C ARG A 360 -3.33 -9.72 -5.40
N LEU A 361 -3.95 -9.65 -4.25
CA LEU A 361 -3.76 -8.58 -3.26
C LEU A 361 -2.99 -9.11 -2.07
N GLU A 362 -1.99 -8.35 -1.62
CA GLU A 362 -1.22 -8.69 -0.43
C GLU A 362 -2.02 -8.54 0.85
N HIS A 363 -1.77 -9.42 1.83
CA HIS A 363 -2.20 -9.18 3.19
C HIS A 363 -1.29 -9.87 4.22
N SER A 364 -1.16 -9.26 5.40
CA SER A 364 -0.48 -9.85 6.55
C SER A 364 -1.42 -10.75 7.33
N ILE A 365 -1.17 -12.07 7.36
CA ILE A 365 -2.02 -13.00 8.13
C ILE A 365 -2.05 -12.63 9.62
N LEU A 366 -0.89 -12.27 10.19
CA LEU A 366 -0.78 -11.97 11.62
C LEU A 366 -1.35 -10.59 11.98
N GLY A 367 -1.47 -9.69 11.02
CA GLY A 367 -2.02 -8.35 11.24
C GLY A 367 -3.55 -8.30 11.31
N ILE A 368 -4.25 -9.27 10.71
CA ILE A 368 -5.70 -9.24 10.56
C ILE A 368 -6.47 -9.11 11.89
N PRO A 369 -6.15 -9.83 12.96
CA PRO A 369 -6.90 -9.68 14.21
C PRO A 369 -6.89 -8.23 14.71
N MET A 370 -5.72 -7.60 14.74
CA MET A 370 -5.58 -6.24 15.22
C MET A 370 -6.18 -5.19 14.25
N GLN A 371 -6.09 -5.44 12.94
CA GLN A 371 -6.76 -4.60 11.96
C GLN A 371 -8.28 -4.63 12.16
N ASN A 372 -8.86 -5.81 12.40
CA ASN A 372 -10.28 -5.98 12.69
C ASN A 372 -10.71 -5.33 14.02
N ASP A 373 -9.83 -5.32 15.03
CA ASP A 373 -10.12 -4.65 16.32
C ASP A 373 -10.31 -3.13 16.17
N LEU A 374 -9.78 -2.51 15.11
CA LEU A 374 -9.95 -1.08 14.84
C LEU A 374 -11.26 -0.75 14.11
N LEU A 375 -11.92 -1.74 13.55
CA LEU A 375 -13.13 -1.56 12.73
C LEU A 375 -14.39 -1.76 13.57
N THR A 376 -15.45 -1.04 13.23
CA THR A 376 -16.79 -1.25 13.83
C THR A 376 -17.37 -2.63 13.50
N GLU A 377 -16.88 -3.27 12.45
CA GLU A 377 -17.19 -4.64 12.07
C GLU A 377 -15.96 -5.26 11.35
N PRO A 378 -15.68 -6.56 11.55
CA PRO A 378 -14.50 -7.19 10.97
C PRO A 378 -14.61 -7.33 9.45
N MET A 379 -13.44 -7.34 8.77
CA MET A 379 -13.34 -7.71 7.36
C MET A 379 -13.73 -9.19 7.17
N ASP A 380 -14.45 -9.47 6.10
CA ASP A 380 -14.75 -10.86 5.68
C ASP A 380 -13.57 -11.40 4.86
N ILE A 381 -12.63 -12.04 5.54
CA ILE A 381 -11.49 -12.72 4.92
C ILE A 381 -11.61 -14.22 5.16
N SER A 382 -11.82 -14.97 4.10
CA SER A 382 -11.97 -16.42 4.18
C SER A 382 -11.46 -17.10 2.89
N ASN A 383 -10.98 -18.34 3.03
CA ASN A 383 -10.48 -19.13 1.91
C ASN A 383 -9.47 -18.40 1.00
N GLY A 384 -8.54 -17.66 1.62
CA GLY A 384 -7.50 -16.92 0.89
C GLY A 384 -8.01 -15.74 0.08
N ALA A 385 -9.17 -15.17 0.41
CA ALA A 385 -9.74 -14.03 -0.28
C ALA A 385 -10.43 -13.03 0.68
N ILE A 386 -10.51 -11.76 0.31
CA ILE A 386 -11.33 -10.75 0.97
C ILE A 386 -12.64 -10.56 0.20
N HIS A 387 -13.76 -10.57 0.92
CA HIS A 387 -15.10 -10.36 0.40
C HIS A 387 -15.54 -8.93 0.70
N LEU A 388 -15.58 -8.06 -0.32
CA LEU A 388 -16.09 -6.71 -0.17
C LEU A 388 -17.62 -6.73 0.03
N ASN A 389 -18.08 -6.00 1.04
CA ASN A 389 -19.50 -5.74 1.24
C ASN A 389 -20.04 -4.69 0.25
N GLU A 390 -21.37 -4.52 0.21
CA GLU A 390 -22.05 -3.58 -0.70
C GLU A 390 -22.42 -2.24 -0.01
N LYS A 391 -21.86 -1.99 1.19
CA LYS A 391 -22.14 -0.76 1.92
C LYS A 391 -21.51 0.46 1.23
N PRO A 392 -22.11 1.64 1.38
CA PRO A 392 -21.56 2.88 0.81
C PRO A 392 -20.17 3.22 1.33
N GLY A 393 -19.39 3.92 0.51
CA GLY A 393 -18.03 4.31 0.85
C GLY A 393 -17.05 3.14 0.76
N LEU A 394 -16.11 3.09 1.68
CA LEU A 394 -15.19 1.94 1.85
C LEU A 394 -15.91 0.70 2.42
N GLY A 395 -17.17 0.88 2.89
CA GLY A 395 -17.95 -0.20 3.47
C GLY A 395 -17.59 -0.56 4.91
N TYR A 396 -16.60 0.08 5.48
CA TYR A 396 -16.10 -0.12 6.84
C TYR A 396 -15.78 1.23 7.48
N ASP A 397 -16.05 1.35 8.78
CA ASP A 397 -15.71 2.51 9.60
C ASP A 397 -14.71 2.11 10.69
N LEU A 398 -13.78 3.01 10.99
CA LEU A 398 -12.94 2.87 12.20
C LEU A 398 -13.79 3.20 13.43
N ASP A 399 -13.53 2.49 14.53
CA ASP A 399 -14.18 2.73 15.82
C ASP A 399 -13.45 3.88 16.55
N PRO A 400 -14.10 5.04 16.73
CA PRO A 400 -13.46 6.20 17.37
C PRO A 400 -13.04 5.94 18.82
N ASP A 401 -13.79 5.11 19.57
CA ASP A 401 -13.47 4.79 20.96
C ASP A 401 -12.24 3.89 21.04
N VAL A 402 -12.12 2.94 20.11
CA VAL A 402 -10.93 2.10 20.00
C VAL A 402 -9.72 2.91 19.58
N LEU A 403 -9.85 3.81 18.59
CA LEU A 403 -8.77 4.72 18.19
C LEU A 403 -8.29 5.57 19.37
N ALA A 404 -9.23 6.14 20.13
CA ALA A 404 -8.90 6.93 21.32
C ALA A 404 -8.16 6.12 22.39
N SER A 405 -8.60 4.88 22.63
CA SER A 405 -7.98 3.95 23.60
C SER A 405 -6.57 3.52 23.21
N LYS A 406 -6.31 3.43 21.89
CA LYS A 406 -5.01 3.04 21.31
C LYS A 406 -4.15 4.24 20.89
N ARG A 407 -4.56 5.47 21.23
CA ARG A 407 -3.76 6.67 20.92
C ARG A 407 -2.30 6.46 21.33
N HIS A 408 -1.38 6.78 20.44
CA HIS A 408 0.04 6.59 20.73
C HIS A 408 0.47 7.51 21.91
N PRO A 409 1.08 6.96 22.99
CA PRO A 409 1.34 7.72 24.23
C PRO A 409 2.30 8.89 24.03
N LEU A 410 3.14 8.86 23.00
CA LEU A 410 4.07 9.94 22.64
C LEU A 410 3.50 10.91 21.60
N TRP A 411 2.25 10.76 21.18
CA TRP A 411 1.59 11.66 20.24
C TRP A 411 0.87 12.79 20.99
N GLU A 412 1.35 14.01 20.83
CA GLU A 412 0.84 15.21 21.52
C GLU A 412 -0.12 16.05 20.67
N GLY A 413 -0.35 15.68 19.40
CA GLY A 413 -1.13 16.44 18.43
C GLY A 413 -2.64 16.24 18.44
#